data_0e10b0d3d6aa3541b590b9e53482756c
#
_entry.id   0e10b0d3d6aa3541b590b9e53482756c
#
_cell.length_a   1.000
_cell.length_b   1.000
_cell.length_c   1.000
_cell.angle_alpha   90.00
_cell.angle_beta   90.00
_cell.angle_gamma   90.00
#
_symmetry.space_group_name_H-M   'P 1'
#
loop_
_entity.id
_entity.type
_entity.pdbx_description
1 polymer ?
#
loop_
_entity_poly.entity_id
_entity_poly.type
_entity_poly.pdbx_seq_one_letter_code
_entity_poly.pdbx_strand_id
1 'polypeptide(L)'
;MRTLSKIVACWMALLSLTACDNRESQDTAGEVNLYSSRHYDTDLALYDDFTRDTGIQVNRIEAGADELIARIQSEGESSPADLLITVDAGRLWRAEQAGIFQAVNSAVLTERLPDNMRHPEGLWIGLSKRARVIVYNREAGLPTPLADYTDLADPTHAGKVCIRSSSNIYNVSLMASIVAHLGEAAAELWAEGVVRNFARTPQSNDTGQIRAVASGECQIAVVNTYYLARLAASDDPADLAVAAAVGIVFPGQQGNGTHVNISGAGVVGTSPNRDNAIRFLEYLTSDRAQSLFADGNNEYPAVPSVGASSKVAALGEFKEDGLNATELGVHQSTAIMVFDRAGWQ
;
A
#
# COMPACT_ATOMS: atom_id res chain seq x y z
N MET A 1 28.58 100.49 -11.31
CA MET A 1 28.14 101.02 -10.00
C MET A 1 27.19 99.98 -9.40
N ARG A 2 27.60 99.44 -8.32
CA ARG A 2 27.11 98.51 -7.31
C ARG A 2 25.62 98.19 -7.33
N THR A 3 25.29 96.88 -7.45
CA THR A 3 24.05 96.34 -6.98
C THR A 3 24.31 95.06 -6.17
N LEU A 4 23.85 95.11 -4.90
CA LEU A 4 23.90 94.00 -3.93
C LEU A 4 22.91 92.91 -4.32
N SER A 5 23.41 91.71 -4.31
CA SER A 5 22.59 90.44 -4.47
C SER A 5 22.20 89.97 -3.08
N LYS A 6 20.91 89.78 -2.85
CA LYS A 6 20.36 89.11 -1.65
C LYS A 6 20.19 87.63 -1.91
N ILE A 7 20.92 86.84 -1.12
CA ILE A 7 20.81 85.39 -1.09
C ILE A 7 19.64 85.02 -0.18
N VAL A 8 18.61 84.37 -0.72
CA VAL A 8 17.53 83.69 0.06
C VAL A 8 17.85 82.22 0.14
N ALA A 9 18.22 81.77 1.32
CA ALA A 9 18.44 80.36 1.62
C ALA A 9 17.07 79.68 1.80
N CYS A 10 16.73 78.76 0.87
CA CYS A 10 15.56 77.90 0.90
C CYS A 10 15.94 76.56 1.57
N TRP A 11 15.51 76.36 2.83
CA TRP A 11 15.63 75.07 3.50
C TRP A 11 14.57 74.11 2.99
N MET A 12 14.94 73.12 2.16
CA MET A 12 14.12 71.97 1.84
C MET A 12 14.34 70.91 2.92
N ALA A 13 13.30 70.72 3.74
CA ALA A 13 13.22 69.54 4.60
C ALA A 13 12.94 68.29 3.80
N LEU A 14 13.93 67.40 3.67
CA LEU A 14 13.71 66.04 3.17
C LEU A 14 12.95 65.24 4.22
N LEU A 15 11.68 65.02 4.01
CA LEU A 15 10.94 63.95 4.67
C LEU A 15 11.33 62.62 4.01
N SER A 16 12.21 61.86 4.71
CA SER A 16 12.49 60.45 4.40
C SER A 16 11.26 59.62 4.81
N LEU A 17 10.42 59.29 3.84
CA LEU A 17 9.43 58.21 3.97
C LEU A 17 10.19 56.87 4.02
N THR A 18 10.47 56.37 5.20
CA THR A 18 10.76 54.94 5.40
C THR A 18 9.47 54.20 5.17
N ALA A 19 9.24 53.77 3.91
CA ALA A 19 8.32 52.70 3.61
C ALA A 19 8.90 51.43 4.25
N CYS A 20 8.35 50.99 5.36
CA CYS A 20 8.50 49.64 5.81
C CYS A 20 7.83 48.78 4.74
N ASP A 21 8.65 48.20 3.88
CA ASP A 21 8.25 47.12 2.96
C ASP A 21 7.96 45.92 3.87
N ASN A 22 6.73 45.86 4.37
CA ASN A 22 6.16 44.64 4.97
C ASN A 22 5.91 43.69 3.82
N ARG A 23 6.99 43.17 3.21
CA ARG A 23 6.91 41.88 2.57
C ARG A 23 6.62 40.88 3.66
N GLU A 24 5.35 40.61 3.91
CA GLU A 24 4.96 39.30 4.36
C GLU A 24 5.69 38.33 3.42
N SER A 25 6.71 37.67 3.96
CA SER A 25 7.21 36.45 3.31
C SER A 25 5.98 35.59 3.15
N GLN A 26 5.45 35.52 1.94
CA GLN A 26 4.65 34.38 1.55
C GLN A 26 5.58 33.21 1.84
N ASP A 27 5.39 32.60 2.97
CA ASP A 27 5.94 31.31 3.33
C ASP A 27 5.47 30.39 2.20
N THR A 28 6.31 30.22 1.19
CA THR A 28 6.07 29.23 0.14
C THR A 28 6.10 27.93 0.88
N ALA A 29 4.94 27.33 1.09
CA ALA A 29 4.77 26.18 1.97
C ALA A 29 5.57 24.94 1.52
N GLY A 30 6.42 25.10 0.52
CA GLY A 30 7.36 24.09 0.04
C GLY A 30 6.67 23.01 -0.81
N GLU A 31 7.38 21.91 -0.98
CA GLU A 31 6.91 20.79 -1.79
C GLU A 31 7.23 19.45 -1.13
N VAL A 32 6.61 18.38 -1.66
CA VAL A 32 6.92 16.98 -1.41
C VAL A 32 7.04 16.27 -2.75
N ASN A 33 8.19 15.68 -3.03
CA ASN A 33 8.44 14.90 -4.23
C ASN A 33 8.17 13.41 -3.94
N LEU A 34 7.04 12.94 -4.41
CA LEU A 34 6.52 11.60 -4.18
C LEU A 34 6.87 10.67 -5.33
N TYR A 35 7.63 9.61 -5.05
CA TYR A 35 7.84 8.47 -5.95
C TYR A 35 6.84 7.37 -5.57
N SER A 36 5.90 7.07 -6.47
CA SER A 36 4.77 6.17 -6.18
C SER A 36 4.69 5.00 -7.16
N SER A 37 4.64 3.79 -6.63
CA SER A 37 4.25 2.62 -7.42
C SER A 37 2.75 2.30 -7.31
N ARG A 38 1.97 3.19 -6.73
CA ARG A 38 0.50 3.16 -6.77
C ARG A 38 0.03 3.94 -7.99
N HIS A 39 -0.88 3.35 -8.75
CA HIS A 39 -1.41 3.90 -10.00
C HIS A 39 -2.93 4.08 -9.91
N TYR A 40 -3.39 4.69 -8.80
CA TYR A 40 -4.81 4.92 -8.60
C TYR A 40 -5.13 6.40 -8.78
N ASP A 41 -6.01 6.71 -9.74
CA ASP A 41 -6.47 8.10 -9.95
C ASP A 41 -7.15 8.68 -8.70
N THR A 42 -7.74 7.82 -7.86
CA THR A 42 -8.34 8.19 -6.58
C THR A 42 -7.33 8.74 -5.57
N ASP A 43 -6.05 8.38 -5.67
CA ASP A 43 -4.99 8.92 -4.81
C ASP A 43 -4.72 10.41 -5.11
N LEU A 44 -5.10 10.93 -6.29
CA LEU A 44 -4.98 12.36 -6.63
C LEU A 44 -5.76 13.25 -5.65
N ALA A 45 -6.94 12.80 -5.25
CA ALA A 45 -7.76 13.54 -4.29
C ALA A 45 -7.06 13.71 -2.93
N LEU A 46 -6.20 12.76 -2.52
CA LEU A 46 -5.39 12.86 -1.30
C LEU A 46 -4.33 13.95 -1.43
N TYR A 47 -3.67 14.02 -2.59
CA TYR A 47 -2.60 14.99 -2.83
C TYR A 47 -3.14 16.41 -2.94
N ASP A 48 -4.25 16.58 -3.65
CA ASP A 48 -4.95 17.87 -3.79
C ASP A 48 -5.48 18.35 -2.42
N ASP A 49 -6.00 17.44 -1.61
CA ASP A 49 -6.53 17.73 -0.28
C ASP A 49 -5.42 18.22 0.66
N PHE A 50 -4.29 17.52 0.69
CA PHE A 50 -3.12 17.92 1.46
C PHE A 50 -2.58 19.30 1.01
N THR A 51 -2.45 19.50 -0.31
CA THR A 51 -1.98 20.77 -0.87
C THR A 51 -2.91 21.92 -0.50
N ARG A 52 -4.22 21.71 -0.59
CA ARG A 52 -5.22 22.74 -0.21
C ARG A 52 -5.12 23.10 1.27
N ASP A 53 -4.95 22.11 2.16
CA ASP A 53 -4.98 22.32 3.59
C ASP A 53 -3.66 22.87 4.15
N THR A 54 -2.52 22.61 3.48
CA THR A 54 -1.20 22.96 3.98
C THR A 54 -0.45 23.98 3.12
N GLY A 55 -0.86 24.17 1.87
CA GLY A 55 -0.12 24.92 0.86
C GLY A 55 1.10 24.18 0.29
N ILE A 56 1.47 23.00 0.83
CA ILE A 56 2.59 22.18 0.36
C ILE A 56 2.20 21.46 -0.93
N GLN A 57 2.98 21.70 -1.99
CA GLN A 57 2.72 21.08 -3.30
C GLN A 57 3.19 19.62 -3.30
N VAL A 58 2.36 18.69 -3.79
CA VAL A 58 2.76 17.30 -4.00
C VAL A 58 3.11 17.07 -5.47
N ASN A 59 4.40 16.85 -5.74
CA ASN A 59 4.91 16.47 -7.06
C ASN A 59 5.03 14.96 -7.13
N ARG A 60 4.46 14.32 -8.16
CA ARG A 60 4.39 12.87 -8.27
C ARG A 60 5.13 12.33 -9.47
N ILE A 61 5.91 11.25 -9.27
CA ILE A 61 6.45 10.38 -10.30
C ILE A 61 5.89 8.98 -10.07
N GLU A 62 5.34 8.37 -11.11
CA GLU A 62 4.81 7.01 -11.07
C GLU A 62 5.63 6.08 -11.95
N ALA A 63 6.02 4.93 -11.38
CA ALA A 63 6.68 3.84 -12.08
C ALA A 63 6.57 2.52 -11.27
N GLY A 64 7.12 1.43 -11.78
CA GLY A 64 7.25 0.18 -11.03
C GLY A 64 8.10 0.36 -9.77
N ALA A 65 7.79 -0.38 -8.69
CA ALA A 65 8.51 -0.22 -7.42
C ALA A 65 10.02 -0.45 -7.58
N ASP A 66 10.43 -1.49 -8.30
CA ASP A 66 11.84 -1.80 -8.52
C ASP A 66 12.54 -0.73 -9.38
N GLU A 67 11.82 -0.13 -10.33
CA GLU A 67 12.30 0.99 -11.14
C GLU A 67 12.53 2.23 -10.28
N LEU A 68 11.59 2.54 -9.36
CA LEU A 68 11.72 3.68 -8.44
C LEU A 68 12.86 3.50 -7.46
N ILE A 69 13.03 2.29 -6.90
CA ILE A 69 14.16 1.95 -6.02
C ILE A 69 15.49 2.16 -6.77
N ALA A 70 15.62 1.58 -7.97
CA ALA A 70 16.81 1.72 -8.79
C ALA A 70 17.08 3.18 -9.18
N ARG A 71 16.04 3.95 -9.45
CA ARG A 71 16.13 5.37 -9.76
C ARG A 71 16.67 6.17 -8.58
N ILE A 72 16.11 6.01 -7.37
CA ILE A 72 16.58 6.70 -6.18
C ILE A 72 18.06 6.34 -5.89
N GLN A 73 18.43 5.06 -6.03
CA GLN A 73 19.84 4.64 -5.87
C GLN A 73 20.76 5.29 -6.91
N SER A 74 20.32 5.39 -8.17
CA SER A 74 21.10 6.02 -9.25
C SER A 74 21.23 7.53 -9.09
N GLU A 75 20.20 8.20 -8.58
CA GLU A 75 20.21 9.63 -8.26
C GLU A 75 21.09 9.93 -7.04
N GLY A 76 21.24 8.98 -6.11
CA GLY A 76 22.12 9.07 -4.92
C GLY A 76 21.80 10.30 -4.07
N GLU A 77 22.84 11.00 -3.62
CA GLU A 77 22.73 12.23 -2.79
C GLU A 77 21.99 13.39 -3.50
N SER A 78 21.82 13.31 -4.82
CA SER A 78 21.11 14.31 -5.62
C SER A 78 19.66 13.93 -5.89
N SER A 79 19.16 12.84 -5.31
CA SER A 79 17.77 12.44 -5.50
C SER A 79 16.82 13.51 -4.97
N PRO A 80 15.86 13.98 -5.78
CA PRO A 80 14.83 14.89 -5.32
C PRO A 80 13.71 14.18 -4.56
N ALA A 81 13.72 12.84 -4.49
CA ALA A 81 12.67 12.06 -3.87
C ALA A 81 12.58 12.32 -2.36
N ASP A 82 11.41 12.68 -1.88
CA ASP A 82 11.13 12.84 -0.45
C ASP A 82 10.49 11.59 0.15
N LEU A 83 9.58 10.96 -0.61
CA LEU A 83 8.86 9.77 -0.20
C LEU A 83 8.86 8.71 -1.29
N LEU A 84 8.97 7.46 -0.89
CA LEU A 84 8.66 6.31 -1.71
C LEU A 84 7.40 5.63 -1.17
N ILE A 85 6.34 5.57 -2.00
CA ILE A 85 5.11 4.79 -1.72
C ILE A 85 5.10 3.55 -2.60
N THR A 86 4.85 2.39 -1.99
CA THR A 86 4.72 1.13 -2.73
C THR A 86 3.58 0.27 -2.22
N VAL A 87 3.15 -0.66 -3.03
CA VAL A 87 2.20 -1.71 -2.66
C VAL A 87 2.96 -2.98 -2.32
N ASP A 88 2.57 -3.64 -1.23
CA ASP A 88 3.17 -4.84 -0.69
C ASP A 88 4.39 -4.59 0.23
N ALA A 89 4.32 -5.14 1.44
CA ALA A 89 5.38 -5.02 2.44
C ALA A 89 6.73 -5.59 1.98
N GLY A 90 6.73 -6.61 1.14
CA GLY A 90 7.95 -7.17 0.58
C GLY A 90 8.71 -6.19 -0.32
N ARG A 91 8.02 -5.22 -0.94
CA ARG A 91 8.66 -4.15 -1.71
C ARG A 91 9.21 -3.05 -0.80
N LEU A 92 8.52 -2.73 0.30
CA LEU A 92 9.06 -1.82 1.33
C LEU A 92 10.36 -2.39 1.90
N TRP A 93 10.36 -3.67 2.24
CA TRP A 93 11.56 -4.35 2.70
C TRP A 93 12.71 -4.31 1.67
N ARG A 94 12.44 -4.49 0.38
CA ARG A 94 13.47 -4.35 -0.65
C ARG A 94 14.07 -2.94 -0.72
N ALA A 95 13.23 -1.92 -0.60
CA ALA A 95 13.68 -0.53 -0.52
C ALA A 95 14.53 -0.28 0.74
N GLU A 96 14.14 -0.86 1.87
CA GLU A 96 14.90 -0.85 3.11
C GLU A 96 16.29 -1.51 2.94
N GLN A 97 16.34 -2.73 2.39
CA GLN A 97 17.61 -3.42 2.11
C GLN A 97 18.51 -2.69 1.11
N ALA A 98 17.91 -1.89 0.24
CA ALA A 98 18.60 -0.99 -0.68
C ALA A 98 19.09 0.32 -0.01
N GLY A 99 18.83 0.51 1.30
CA GLY A 99 19.24 1.70 2.06
C GLY A 99 18.50 2.98 1.66
N ILE A 100 17.28 2.85 1.11
CA ILE A 100 16.50 4.00 0.59
C ILE A 100 15.95 4.86 1.73
N PHE A 101 15.54 4.26 2.85
CA PHE A 101 14.77 4.93 3.88
C PHE A 101 15.62 5.48 5.02
N GLN A 102 15.15 6.56 5.62
CA GLN A 102 15.59 7.06 6.91
C GLN A 102 14.51 6.87 7.97
N ALA A 103 14.94 6.71 9.22
CA ALA A 103 14.03 6.58 10.35
C ALA A 103 13.22 7.87 10.60
N VAL A 104 11.92 7.71 10.82
CA VAL A 104 10.99 8.76 11.21
C VAL A 104 10.48 8.47 12.61
N ASN A 105 10.66 9.42 13.50
CA ASN A 105 10.10 9.38 14.85
C ASN A 105 8.98 10.42 14.95
N SER A 106 7.73 9.98 14.79
CA SER A 106 6.54 10.82 14.92
C SER A 106 5.59 10.21 15.94
N ALA A 107 5.22 11.01 16.93
CA ALA A 107 4.23 10.63 17.93
C ALA A 107 2.85 10.38 17.28
N VAL A 108 2.50 11.18 16.26
CA VAL A 108 1.24 11.02 15.51
C VAL A 108 1.17 9.66 14.84
N LEU A 109 2.22 9.25 14.11
CA LEU A 109 2.26 7.96 13.43
C LEU A 109 2.23 6.79 14.43
N THR A 110 2.89 6.95 15.57
CA THR A 110 2.94 5.94 16.63
C THR A 110 1.58 5.75 17.30
N GLU A 111 0.86 6.83 17.55
CA GLU A 111 -0.46 6.79 18.17
C GLU A 111 -1.53 6.23 17.22
N ARG A 112 -1.43 6.56 15.93
CA ARG A 112 -2.48 6.23 14.97
C ARG A 112 -2.37 4.82 14.38
N LEU A 113 -1.18 4.29 14.24
CA LEU A 113 -0.94 3.01 13.58
C LEU A 113 -0.54 1.93 14.56
N PRO A 114 -1.10 0.72 14.46
CA PRO A 114 -0.69 -0.41 15.28
C PRO A 114 0.74 -0.86 14.93
N ASP A 115 1.41 -1.50 15.87
CA ASP A 115 2.83 -1.88 15.74
C ASP A 115 3.09 -2.80 14.54
N ASN A 116 2.16 -3.70 14.22
CA ASN A 116 2.29 -4.61 13.08
C ASN A 116 2.19 -3.92 11.71
N MET A 117 1.76 -2.65 11.66
CA MET A 117 1.68 -1.82 10.46
C MET A 117 2.85 -0.83 10.34
N ARG A 118 3.84 -0.89 11.22
CA ARG A 118 4.99 0.00 11.25
C ARG A 118 6.29 -0.79 11.29
N HIS A 119 7.30 -0.28 10.61
CA HIS A 119 8.66 -0.79 10.80
C HIS A 119 9.11 -0.54 12.25
N PRO A 120 9.72 -1.51 12.95
CA PRO A 120 10.14 -1.34 14.35
C PRO A 120 11.09 -0.15 14.56
N GLU A 121 11.95 0.15 13.60
CA GLU A 121 12.90 1.27 13.63
C GLU A 121 12.36 2.54 12.92
N GLY A 122 11.09 2.56 12.50
CA GLY A 122 10.45 3.73 11.89
C GLY A 122 10.85 4.01 10.44
N LEU A 123 11.38 3.03 9.69
CA LEU A 123 11.81 3.23 8.30
C LEU A 123 10.63 3.40 7.34
N TRP A 124 9.49 2.77 7.63
CA TRP A 124 8.28 2.88 6.83
C TRP A 124 7.03 2.60 7.66
N ILE A 125 5.88 2.98 7.12
CA ILE A 125 4.55 2.78 7.70
C ILE A 125 3.59 2.20 6.68
N GLY A 126 2.57 1.47 7.17
CA GLY A 126 1.40 1.08 6.38
C GLY A 126 0.41 2.22 6.21
N LEU A 127 -0.15 2.36 5.02
CA LEU A 127 -1.13 3.38 4.67
C LEU A 127 -2.53 2.82 4.43
N SER A 128 -2.61 1.60 3.93
CA SER A 128 -3.85 0.86 3.70
C SER A 128 -3.58 -0.64 3.78
N LYS A 129 -4.64 -1.43 3.96
CA LYS A 129 -4.57 -2.89 4.09
C LYS A 129 -5.41 -3.60 3.03
N ARG A 130 -5.02 -4.82 2.70
CA ARG A 130 -5.85 -5.79 1.97
C ARG A 130 -5.69 -7.17 2.61
N ALA A 131 -6.78 -7.90 2.69
CA ALA A 131 -6.75 -9.30 3.09
C ALA A 131 -6.62 -10.20 1.85
N ARG A 132 -5.89 -11.31 1.99
CA ARG A 132 -5.81 -12.33 0.96
C ARG A 132 -6.74 -13.47 1.33
N VAL A 133 -7.84 -13.57 0.61
CA VAL A 133 -8.96 -14.45 0.93
C VAL A 133 -9.07 -15.62 -0.04
N ILE A 134 -9.87 -16.61 0.31
CA ILE A 134 -10.25 -17.69 -0.58
C ILE A 134 -11.65 -17.40 -1.12
N VAL A 135 -11.80 -17.44 -2.44
CA VAL A 135 -13.12 -17.42 -3.08
C VAL A 135 -13.46 -18.82 -3.61
N TYR A 136 -14.75 -19.18 -3.58
CA TYR A 136 -15.25 -20.46 -4.06
C TYR A 136 -16.49 -20.28 -4.91
N ASN A 137 -16.77 -21.24 -5.80
CA ASN A 137 -17.98 -21.24 -6.62
C ASN A 137 -19.20 -21.56 -5.77
N ARG A 138 -20.19 -20.64 -5.70
CA ARG A 138 -21.39 -20.80 -4.86
C ARG A 138 -22.29 -21.96 -5.33
N GLU A 139 -22.41 -22.17 -6.63
CA GLU A 139 -23.23 -23.23 -7.21
C GLU A 139 -22.67 -24.62 -6.85
N ALA A 140 -21.35 -24.77 -6.90
CA ALA A 140 -20.66 -25.98 -6.47
C ALA A 140 -20.67 -26.19 -4.95
N GLY A 141 -20.99 -25.15 -4.19
CA GLY A 141 -20.99 -25.14 -2.73
C GLY A 141 -19.61 -24.91 -2.11
N LEU A 142 -19.59 -24.68 -0.78
CA LEU A 142 -18.35 -24.51 -0.03
C LEU A 142 -17.59 -25.85 0.05
N PRO A 143 -16.37 -25.94 -0.49
CA PRO A 143 -15.53 -27.13 -0.33
C PRO A 143 -15.15 -27.36 1.13
N THR A 144 -14.94 -28.61 1.51
CA THR A 144 -14.56 -28.99 2.88
C THR A 144 -13.40 -29.99 2.81
N PRO A 145 -12.30 -29.77 3.57
CA PRO A 145 -12.04 -28.62 4.45
C PRO A 145 -11.66 -27.35 3.68
N LEU A 146 -12.04 -26.17 4.15
CA LEU A 146 -11.60 -24.87 3.60
C LEU A 146 -11.78 -23.74 4.66
N ALA A 147 -11.19 -23.89 5.83
CA ALA A 147 -11.23 -22.89 6.91
C ALA A 147 -9.89 -22.15 7.11
N ASP A 148 -8.80 -22.74 6.59
CA ASP A 148 -7.45 -22.21 6.71
C ASP A 148 -6.69 -22.29 5.39
N TYR A 149 -5.57 -21.57 5.27
CA TYR A 149 -4.69 -21.71 4.09
C TYR A 149 -4.12 -23.11 3.97
N THR A 150 -3.88 -23.78 5.08
CA THR A 150 -3.36 -25.16 5.12
C THR A 150 -4.29 -26.13 4.43
N ASP A 151 -5.58 -25.89 4.45
CA ASP A 151 -6.59 -26.73 3.79
C ASP A 151 -6.46 -26.74 2.27
N LEU A 152 -5.87 -25.71 1.66
CA LEU A 152 -5.63 -25.66 0.21
C LEU A 152 -4.74 -26.81 -0.28
N ALA A 153 -3.94 -27.41 0.60
CA ALA A 153 -3.08 -28.55 0.31
C ALA A 153 -3.80 -29.91 0.45
N ASP A 154 -5.06 -29.94 0.95
CA ASP A 154 -5.81 -31.17 1.12
C ASP A 154 -6.08 -31.83 -0.25
N PRO A 155 -5.82 -33.16 -0.40
CA PRO A 155 -6.02 -33.87 -1.65
C PRO A 155 -7.46 -33.85 -2.18
N THR A 156 -8.46 -33.54 -1.37
CA THR A 156 -9.86 -33.40 -1.82
C THR A 156 -10.04 -32.22 -2.77
N HIS A 157 -9.07 -31.31 -2.82
CA HIS A 157 -9.05 -30.16 -3.74
C HIS A 157 -8.27 -30.42 -5.04
N ALA A 158 -7.90 -31.67 -5.33
CA ALA A 158 -7.17 -32.02 -6.56
C ALA A 158 -7.89 -31.52 -7.82
N GLY A 159 -7.18 -30.73 -8.65
CA GLY A 159 -7.72 -30.15 -9.87
C GLY A 159 -8.75 -29.03 -9.67
N LYS A 160 -8.82 -28.40 -8.48
CA LYS A 160 -9.86 -27.41 -8.16
C LYS A 160 -9.32 -26.01 -7.87
N VAL A 161 -8.01 -25.84 -7.64
CA VAL A 161 -7.40 -24.60 -7.19
C VAL A 161 -6.87 -23.79 -8.36
N CYS A 162 -7.33 -22.55 -8.49
CA CYS A 162 -6.72 -21.53 -9.35
C CYS A 162 -5.98 -20.49 -8.51
N ILE A 163 -4.78 -20.15 -8.93
CA ILE A 163 -3.95 -19.19 -8.23
C ILE A 163 -3.00 -18.51 -9.21
N ARG A 164 -2.39 -17.40 -8.80
CA ARG A 164 -1.38 -16.70 -9.59
C ARG A 164 -0.02 -17.42 -9.51
N SER A 165 0.87 -17.03 -10.43
CA SER A 165 2.25 -17.57 -10.47
C SER A 165 3.04 -17.26 -9.19
N SER A 166 4.10 -18.03 -8.96
CA SER A 166 5.09 -17.82 -7.88
C SER A 166 5.79 -16.47 -7.95
N SER A 167 5.95 -15.91 -9.15
CA SER A 167 6.57 -14.60 -9.36
C SER A 167 5.70 -13.42 -8.89
N ASN A 168 4.42 -13.66 -8.60
CA ASN A 168 3.53 -12.61 -8.14
C ASN A 168 3.81 -12.24 -6.68
N ILE A 169 4.08 -10.95 -6.44
CA ILE A 169 4.47 -10.46 -5.11
C ILE A 169 3.44 -10.79 -4.02
N TYR A 170 2.13 -10.84 -4.31
CA TYR A 170 1.10 -11.16 -3.30
C TYR A 170 1.17 -12.64 -2.88
N ASN A 171 1.53 -13.53 -3.80
CA ASN A 171 1.77 -14.94 -3.47
C ASN A 171 3.08 -15.10 -2.69
N VAL A 172 4.13 -14.35 -3.07
CA VAL A 172 5.40 -14.36 -2.31
C VAL A 172 5.17 -13.90 -0.88
N SER A 173 4.40 -12.83 -0.67
CA SER A 173 4.08 -12.34 0.68
C SER A 173 3.18 -13.32 1.46
N LEU A 174 2.21 -13.97 0.84
CA LEU A 174 1.43 -15.04 1.48
C LEU A 174 2.33 -16.20 1.89
N MET A 175 3.20 -16.67 1.00
CA MET A 175 4.16 -17.73 1.31
C MET A 175 5.10 -17.30 2.43
N ALA A 176 5.57 -16.04 2.45
CA ALA A 176 6.40 -15.52 3.52
C ALA A 176 5.68 -15.59 4.89
N SER A 177 4.38 -15.27 4.94
CA SER A 177 3.58 -15.43 6.17
C SER A 177 3.40 -16.90 6.57
N ILE A 178 3.22 -17.81 5.62
CA ILE A 178 3.17 -19.26 5.87
C ILE A 178 4.51 -19.75 6.43
N VAL A 179 5.63 -19.30 5.87
CA VAL A 179 6.99 -19.61 6.40
C VAL A 179 7.16 -19.08 7.82
N ALA A 180 6.75 -17.85 8.08
CA ALA A 180 6.84 -17.24 9.41
C ALA A 180 6.06 -18.03 10.47
N HIS A 181 4.88 -18.53 10.13
CA HIS A 181 4.02 -19.27 11.07
C HIS A 181 4.37 -20.75 11.21
N LEU A 182 4.73 -21.42 10.12
CA LEU A 182 4.89 -22.88 10.10
C LEU A 182 6.36 -23.33 10.04
N GLY A 183 7.26 -22.42 9.66
CA GLY A 183 8.64 -22.76 9.28
C GLY A 183 8.77 -23.28 7.86
N GLU A 184 9.98 -23.24 7.31
CA GLU A 184 10.29 -23.52 5.90
C GLU A 184 9.84 -24.91 5.45
N ALA A 185 10.17 -25.96 6.23
CA ALA A 185 9.85 -27.35 5.84
C ALA A 185 8.33 -27.61 5.74
N ALA A 186 7.54 -27.08 6.67
CA ALA A 186 6.08 -27.26 6.62
C ALA A 186 5.47 -26.40 5.50
N ALA A 187 6.00 -25.20 5.25
CA ALA A 187 5.59 -24.36 4.13
C ALA A 187 5.86 -25.04 2.77
N GLU A 188 6.98 -25.75 2.63
CA GLU A 188 7.30 -26.51 1.42
C GLU A 188 6.32 -27.66 1.18
N LEU A 189 6.02 -28.46 2.20
CA LEU A 189 5.02 -29.52 2.12
C LEU A 189 3.64 -28.98 1.77
N TRP A 190 3.27 -27.84 2.33
CA TRP A 190 2.04 -27.13 1.97
C TRP A 190 2.04 -26.72 0.51
N ALA A 191 3.11 -26.06 0.04
CA ALA A 191 3.22 -25.60 -1.34
C ALA A 191 3.11 -26.78 -2.34
N GLU A 192 3.80 -27.91 -2.08
CA GLU A 192 3.67 -29.11 -2.88
C GLU A 192 2.22 -29.64 -2.93
N GLY A 193 1.52 -29.60 -1.79
CA GLY A 193 0.12 -29.98 -1.72
C GLY A 193 -0.77 -29.09 -2.59
N VAL A 194 -0.57 -27.78 -2.51
CA VAL A 194 -1.31 -26.80 -3.32
C VAL A 194 -1.02 -26.96 -4.80
N VAL A 195 0.25 -27.20 -5.19
CA VAL A 195 0.64 -27.48 -6.58
C VAL A 195 -0.07 -28.71 -7.14
N ARG A 196 -0.17 -29.81 -6.35
CA ARG A 196 -0.93 -31.00 -6.74
C ARG A 196 -2.43 -30.72 -6.97
N ASN A 197 -2.95 -29.67 -6.36
CA ASN A 197 -4.36 -29.30 -6.40
C ASN A 197 -4.69 -28.26 -7.50
N PHE A 198 -3.71 -27.81 -8.27
CA PHE A 198 -3.96 -26.85 -9.35
C PHE A 198 -4.93 -27.38 -10.38
N ALA A 199 -5.95 -26.59 -10.70
CA ALA A 199 -6.88 -26.86 -11.81
C ALA A 199 -6.22 -26.59 -13.17
N ARG A 200 -5.27 -25.67 -13.19
CA ARG A 200 -4.52 -25.24 -14.39
C ARG A 200 -3.18 -24.64 -13.97
N THR A 201 -2.29 -24.44 -14.93
CA THR A 201 -1.05 -23.66 -14.71
C THR A 201 -1.37 -22.31 -14.11
N PRO A 202 -0.65 -21.88 -13.05
CA PRO A 202 -0.80 -20.56 -12.43
C PRO A 202 -0.66 -19.43 -13.44
N GLN A 203 -1.58 -18.49 -13.46
CA GLN A 203 -1.61 -17.42 -14.46
C GLN A 203 -2.49 -16.24 -14.05
N SER A 204 -2.55 -15.22 -14.93
CA SER A 204 -3.50 -14.12 -14.84
C SER A 204 -3.33 -13.22 -13.59
N ASN A 205 -4.32 -12.41 -13.34
CA ASN A 205 -4.47 -11.57 -12.16
C ASN A 205 -5.60 -12.06 -11.26
N ASP A 206 -5.81 -11.47 -10.10
CA ASP A 206 -6.83 -11.91 -9.15
C ASP A 206 -8.26 -11.81 -9.75
N THR A 207 -8.54 -10.77 -10.56
CA THR A 207 -9.84 -10.69 -11.28
C THR A 207 -10.04 -11.89 -12.20
N GLY A 208 -9.00 -12.32 -12.91
CA GLY A 208 -9.03 -13.52 -13.75
C GLY A 208 -9.28 -14.80 -12.96
N GLN A 209 -8.73 -14.91 -11.73
CA GLN A 209 -9.00 -16.03 -10.84
C GLN A 209 -10.46 -16.03 -10.36
N ILE A 210 -11.02 -14.86 -9.96
CA ILE A 210 -12.43 -14.75 -9.56
C ILE A 210 -13.37 -15.14 -10.71
N ARG A 211 -13.08 -14.70 -11.94
CA ARG A 211 -13.86 -15.07 -13.14
C ARG A 211 -13.79 -16.56 -13.46
N ALA A 212 -12.62 -17.18 -13.29
CA ALA A 212 -12.43 -18.62 -13.47
C ALA A 212 -13.25 -19.44 -12.45
N VAL A 213 -13.31 -18.97 -11.19
CA VAL A 213 -14.16 -19.59 -10.17
C VAL A 213 -15.64 -19.39 -10.50
N ALA A 214 -16.06 -18.19 -10.91
CA ALA A 214 -17.44 -17.89 -11.26
C ALA A 214 -17.93 -18.74 -12.46
N SER A 215 -17.06 -19.01 -13.44
CA SER A 215 -17.37 -19.82 -14.62
C SER A 215 -17.32 -21.33 -14.36
N GLY A 216 -16.82 -21.78 -13.20
CA GLY A 216 -16.66 -23.20 -12.89
C GLY A 216 -15.39 -23.83 -13.49
N GLU A 217 -14.48 -23.05 -14.09
CA GLU A 217 -13.16 -23.54 -14.52
C GLU A 217 -12.31 -24.00 -13.33
N CYS A 218 -12.46 -23.32 -12.20
CA CYS A 218 -11.89 -23.68 -10.91
C CYS A 218 -13.00 -23.66 -9.85
N GLN A 219 -12.85 -24.43 -8.79
CA GLN A 219 -13.77 -24.38 -7.67
C GLN A 219 -13.33 -23.36 -6.59
N ILE A 220 -12.03 -23.14 -6.46
CA ILE A 220 -11.38 -22.36 -5.43
C ILE A 220 -10.34 -21.44 -6.06
N ALA A 221 -10.21 -20.21 -5.54
CA ALA A 221 -9.06 -19.37 -5.84
C ALA A 221 -8.64 -18.50 -4.65
N VAL A 222 -7.37 -18.08 -4.62
CA VAL A 222 -6.80 -17.16 -3.62
C VAL A 222 -6.63 -15.77 -4.24
N VAL A 223 -7.25 -14.77 -3.64
CA VAL A 223 -7.33 -13.41 -4.20
C VAL A 223 -7.27 -12.34 -3.11
N ASN A 224 -6.91 -11.12 -3.48
CA ASN A 224 -7.04 -9.98 -2.57
C ASN A 224 -8.47 -9.44 -2.56
N THR A 225 -8.94 -9.03 -1.40
CA THR A 225 -10.31 -8.55 -1.13
C THR A 225 -10.78 -7.45 -2.08
N TYR A 226 -9.93 -6.47 -2.37
CA TYR A 226 -10.32 -5.31 -3.17
C TYR A 226 -10.70 -5.65 -4.63
N TYR A 227 -10.22 -6.78 -5.18
CA TYR A 227 -10.65 -7.23 -6.50
C TYR A 227 -12.10 -7.69 -6.50
N LEU A 228 -12.51 -8.45 -5.48
CA LEU A 228 -13.90 -8.87 -5.33
C LEU A 228 -14.81 -7.67 -5.03
N ALA A 229 -14.39 -6.78 -4.13
CA ALA A 229 -15.13 -5.56 -3.81
C ALA A 229 -15.34 -4.68 -5.05
N ARG A 230 -14.33 -4.57 -5.92
CA ARG A 230 -14.42 -3.82 -7.18
C ARG A 230 -15.45 -4.44 -8.15
N LEU A 231 -15.45 -5.76 -8.31
CA LEU A 231 -16.44 -6.45 -9.14
C LEU A 231 -17.84 -6.28 -8.58
N ALA A 232 -18.01 -6.38 -7.25
CA ALA A 232 -19.30 -6.24 -6.59
C ALA A 232 -19.85 -4.80 -6.61
N ALA A 233 -18.99 -3.80 -6.85
CA ALA A 233 -19.33 -2.39 -6.94
C ALA A 233 -19.28 -1.83 -8.38
N SER A 234 -19.14 -2.71 -9.38
CA SER A 234 -19.08 -2.33 -10.80
C SER A 234 -20.46 -1.92 -11.33
N ASP A 235 -20.48 -1.03 -12.31
CA ASP A 235 -21.69 -0.69 -13.08
C ASP A 235 -21.94 -1.70 -14.22
N ASP A 236 -20.98 -2.60 -14.51
CA ASP A 236 -21.11 -3.64 -15.53
C ASP A 236 -21.90 -4.84 -14.97
N PRO A 237 -23.07 -5.18 -15.53
CA PRO A 237 -23.85 -6.35 -15.12
C PRO A 237 -23.06 -7.67 -15.16
N ALA A 238 -22.07 -7.80 -16.06
CA ALA A 238 -21.24 -8.99 -16.15
C ALA A 238 -20.31 -9.12 -14.93
N ASP A 239 -19.77 -8.02 -14.42
CA ASP A 239 -18.95 -7.99 -13.20
C ASP A 239 -19.80 -8.31 -11.96
N LEU A 240 -21.01 -7.75 -11.89
CA LEU A 240 -21.95 -8.04 -10.81
C LEU A 240 -22.32 -9.52 -10.77
N ALA A 241 -22.57 -10.13 -11.95
CA ALA A 241 -22.88 -11.56 -12.06
C ALA A 241 -21.69 -12.41 -11.58
N VAL A 242 -20.46 -12.05 -11.94
CA VAL A 242 -19.23 -12.73 -11.46
C VAL A 242 -19.12 -12.64 -9.94
N ALA A 243 -19.30 -11.46 -9.36
CA ALA A 243 -19.22 -11.26 -7.91
C ALA A 243 -20.33 -12.06 -7.17
N ALA A 244 -21.53 -12.13 -7.72
CA ALA A 244 -22.65 -12.88 -7.15
C ALA A 244 -22.43 -14.41 -7.19
N ALA A 245 -21.71 -14.91 -8.21
CA ALA A 245 -21.45 -16.35 -8.40
C ALA A 245 -20.40 -16.91 -7.41
N VAL A 246 -19.62 -16.06 -6.73
CA VAL A 246 -18.57 -16.51 -5.80
C VAL A 246 -18.93 -16.26 -4.35
N GLY A 247 -18.53 -17.19 -3.47
CA GLY A 247 -18.51 -17.00 -2.02
C GLY A 247 -17.10 -16.64 -1.57
N ILE A 248 -16.98 -16.12 -0.35
CA ILE A 248 -15.71 -15.74 0.27
C ILE A 248 -15.50 -16.52 1.57
N VAL A 249 -14.26 -16.92 1.81
CA VAL A 249 -13.77 -17.45 3.09
C VAL A 249 -12.60 -16.58 3.53
N PHE A 250 -12.63 -16.13 4.76
CA PHE A 250 -11.49 -15.52 5.43
C PHE A 250 -10.74 -16.63 6.17
N PRO A 251 -9.56 -17.08 5.69
CA PRO A 251 -8.85 -18.21 6.30
C PRO A 251 -8.28 -17.88 7.68
N GLY A 252 -8.02 -18.91 8.49
CA GLY A 252 -7.27 -18.78 9.73
C GLY A 252 -8.04 -18.20 10.91
N GLN A 253 -9.38 -18.12 10.85
CA GLN A 253 -10.20 -17.46 11.88
C GLN A 253 -10.12 -18.13 13.27
N GLN A 254 -9.80 -19.42 13.32
CA GLN A 254 -9.57 -20.17 14.56
C GLN A 254 -8.08 -20.24 14.96
N GLY A 255 -7.19 -19.72 14.11
CA GLY A 255 -5.73 -19.70 14.28
C GLY A 255 -5.16 -18.28 14.30
N ASN A 256 -4.21 -18.02 13.43
CA ASN A 256 -3.47 -16.74 13.36
C ASN A 256 -4.31 -15.57 12.81
N GLY A 257 -5.37 -15.84 12.09
CA GLY A 257 -6.14 -14.84 11.34
C GLY A 257 -5.84 -14.86 9.85
N THR A 258 -6.60 -14.06 9.11
CA THR A 258 -6.41 -13.94 7.67
C THR A 258 -5.19 -13.09 7.36
N HIS A 259 -4.32 -13.55 6.46
CA HIS A 259 -3.16 -12.80 5.97
C HIS A 259 -3.57 -11.41 5.48
N VAL A 260 -2.91 -10.42 6.02
CA VAL A 260 -3.06 -9.00 5.66
C VAL A 260 -1.74 -8.48 5.12
N ASN A 261 -1.81 -7.73 4.03
CA ASN A 261 -0.68 -7.02 3.47
C ASN A 261 -1.01 -5.53 3.29
N ILE A 262 0.00 -4.69 3.10
CA ILE A 262 -0.12 -3.25 3.15
C ILE A 262 0.28 -2.56 1.83
N SER A 263 -0.26 -1.38 1.57
CA SER A 263 0.45 -0.32 0.88
C SER A 263 1.13 0.53 1.94
N GLY A 264 2.34 0.96 1.70
CA GLY A 264 3.08 1.72 2.70
C GLY A 264 4.05 2.72 2.10
N ALA A 265 4.61 3.56 2.95
CA ALA A 265 5.53 4.62 2.56
C ALA A 265 6.67 4.79 3.57
N GLY A 266 7.81 5.25 3.08
CA GLY A 266 8.94 5.68 3.90
C GLY A 266 9.54 6.97 3.37
N VAL A 267 10.20 7.73 4.26
CA VAL A 267 10.95 8.94 3.89
C VAL A 267 12.29 8.53 3.32
N VAL A 268 12.63 9.06 2.15
CA VAL A 268 13.91 8.78 1.49
C VAL A 268 15.05 9.40 2.27
N GLY A 269 16.16 8.67 2.44
CA GLY A 269 17.31 9.06 3.25
C GLY A 269 17.93 10.41 2.85
N THR A 270 17.88 10.74 1.56
CA THR A 270 18.41 11.96 0.95
C THR A 270 17.36 13.06 0.76
N SER A 271 16.14 12.87 1.31
CA SER A 271 15.02 13.79 1.13
C SER A 271 15.40 15.26 1.40
N PRO A 272 15.27 16.16 0.39
CA PRO A 272 15.50 17.58 0.59
C PRO A 272 14.39 18.29 1.38
N ASN A 273 13.17 17.69 1.42
CA ASN A 273 12.00 18.27 2.06
C ASN A 273 11.47 17.38 3.20
N ARG A 274 12.37 16.84 4.03
CA ARG A 274 12.08 15.83 5.07
C ARG A 274 10.88 16.19 5.96
N ASP A 275 10.81 17.41 6.45
CA ASP A 275 9.74 17.80 7.37
C ASP A 275 8.37 17.85 6.69
N ASN A 276 8.33 18.29 5.43
CA ASN A 276 7.12 18.24 4.61
C ASN A 276 6.71 16.79 4.30
N ALA A 277 7.68 15.90 4.04
CA ALA A 277 7.43 14.47 3.84
C ALA A 277 6.81 13.83 5.10
N ILE A 278 7.30 14.14 6.29
CA ILE A 278 6.73 13.66 7.56
C ILE A 278 5.31 14.21 7.75
N ARG A 279 5.07 15.49 7.52
CA ARG A 279 3.72 16.08 7.59
C ARG A 279 2.75 15.40 6.61
N PHE A 280 3.24 15.03 5.43
CA PHE A 280 2.42 14.30 4.46
C PHE A 280 2.12 12.87 4.93
N LEU A 281 3.08 12.14 5.52
CA LEU A 281 2.82 10.83 6.13
C LEU A 281 1.79 10.92 7.26
N GLU A 282 1.90 11.92 8.13
CA GLU A 282 0.94 12.17 9.21
C GLU A 282 -0.46 12.47 8.66
N TYR A 283 -0.55 13.30 7.61
CA TYR A 283 -1.82 13.55 6.92
C TYR A 283 -2.42 12.27 6.34
N LEU A 284 -1.61 11.41 5.68
CA LEU A 284 -2.08 10.15 5.11
C LEU A 284 -2.62 9.17 6.16
N THR A 285 -2.29 9.34 7.43
CA THR A 285 -2.90 8.60 8.56
C THR A 285 -4.09 9.30 9.20
N SER A 286 -4.49 10.51 8.75
CA SER A 286 -5.69 11.19 9.25
C SER A 286 -6.97 10.42 8.89
N ASP A 287 -8.04 10.61 9.68
CA ASP A 287 -9.33 9.94 9.41
C ASP A 287 -9.86 10.24 8.01
N ARG A 288 -9.66 11.49 7.56
CA ARG A 288 -10.07 11.95 6.24
C ARG A 288 -9.30 11.21 5.13
N ALA A 289 -7.98 11.15 5.21
CA ALA A 289 -7.15 10.47 4.21
C ALA A 289 -7.43 8.96 4.20
N GLN A 290 -7.58 8.36 5.37
CA GLN A 290 -7.89 6.93 5.50
C GLN A 290 -9.27 6.57 4.92
N SER A 291 -10.27 7.44 5.08
CA SER A 291 -11.57 7.27 4.43
C SER A 291 -11.46 7.37 2.91
N LEU A 292 -10.65 8.30 2.38
CA LEU A 292 -10.39 8.39 0.94
C LEU A 292 -9.69 7.13 0.38
N PHE A 293 -8.72 6.56 1.10
CA PHE A 293 -8.12 5.26 0.74
C PHE A 293 -9.17 4.14 0.69
N ALA A 294 -10.01 4.05 1.73
CA ALA A 294 -11.03 3.02 1.84
C ALA A 294 -12.07 3.10 0.71
N ASP A 295 -12.58 4.30 0.45
CA ASP A 295 -13.63 4.51 -0.56
C ASP A 295 -13.10 4.43 -2.00
N GLY A 296 -11.92 5.01 -2.24
CA GLY A 296 -11.34 5.11 -3.58
C GLY A 296 -10.80 3.79 -4.13
N ASN A 297 -10.16 2.99 -3.28
CA ASN A 297 -9.40 1.82 -3.71
C ASN A 297 -9.99 0.49 -3.26
N ASN A 298 -11.10 0.50 -2.50
CA ASN A 298 -11.72 -0.67 -1.88
C ASN A 298 -10.72 -1.43 -0.98
N GLU A 299 -9.85 -0.69 -0.30
CA GLU A 299 -8.89 -1.22 0.68
C GLU A 299 -9.38 -0.97 2.11
N TYR A 300 -8.86 -1.72 3.08
CA TYR A 300 -9.12 -1.45 4.49
C TYR A 300 -8.22 -0.30 4.98
N PRO A 301 -8.72 0.61 5.82
CA PRO A 301 -7.87 1.60 6.49
C PRO A 301 -6.77 0.93 7.30
N ALA A 302 -5.57 1.53 7.34
CA ALA A 302 -4.49 1.10 8.25
C ALA A 302 -4.75 1.56 9.68
N VAL A 303 -5.46 2.68 9.86
CA VAL A 303 -5.83 3.26 11.15
C VAL A 303 -7.07 2.56 11.71
N PRO A 304 -6.99 1.89 12.88
CA PRO A 304 -8.09 1.06 13.40
C PRO A 304 -9.37 1.82 13.75
N SER A 305 -9.27 3.12 14.07
CA SER A 305 -10.43 3.95 14.40
C SER A 305 -11.28 4.33 13.18
N VAL A 306 -10.76 4.13 11.96
CA VAL A 306 -11.46 4.45 10.71
C VAL A 306 -12.13 3.18 10.17
N GLY A 307 -13.43 3.25 9.94
CA GLY A 307 -14.19 2.12 9.39
C GLY A 307 -13.85 1.85 7.92
N ALA A 308 -13.96 0.59 7.50
CA ALA A 308 -13.90 0.23 6.10
C ALA A 308 -15.09 0.83 5.31
N SER A 309 -14.90 1.08 4.02
CA SER A 309 -16.00 1.49 3.15
C SER A 309 -17.13 0.45 3.13
N SER A 310 -18.35 0.87 2.85
CA SER A 310 -19.50 -0.04 2.78
C SER A 310 -19.27 -1.20 1.78
N LYS A 311 -18.53 -0.97 0.71
CA LYS A 311 -18.18 -1.96 -0.31
C LYS A 311 -17.30 -3.08 0.22
N VAL A 312 -16.31 -2.72 1.05
CA VAL A 312 -15.37 -3.66 1.64
C VAL A 312 -15.99 -4.31 2.88
N ALA A 313 -16.71 -3.55 3.70
CA ALA A 313 -17.43 -4.07 4.86
C ALA A 313 -18.49 -5.14 4.48
N ALA A 314 -19.10 -5.01 3.29
CA ALA A 314 -20.04 -6.00 2.76
C ALA A 314 -19.41 -7.39 2.51
N LEU A 315 -18.08 -7.50 2.43
CA LEU A 315 -17.38 -8.78 2.31
C LEU A 315 -17.41 -9.59 3.62
N GLY A 316 -17.64 -8.95 4.75
CA GLY A 316 -17.69 -9.55 6.09
C GLY A 316 -16.58 -9.09 7.01
N GLU A 317 -16.75 -9.39 8.29
CA GLU A 317 -15.75 -9.15 9.33
C GLU A 317 -14.81 -10.37 9.45
N PHE A 318 -13.58 -10.12 9.85
CA PHE A 318 -12.58 -11.18 10.04
C PHE A 318 -11.54 -10.79 11.07
N LYS A 319 -10.92 -11.78 11.66
CA LYS A 319 -9.71 -11.63 12.46
C LYS A 319 -8.52 -11.50 11.53
N GLU A 320 -7.80 -10.37 11.63
CA GLU A 320 -6.54 -10.15 10.91
C GLU A 320 -5.40 -10.95 11.53
N ASP A 321 -4.46 -11.40 10.69
CA ASP A 321 -3.18 -11.91 11.15
C ASP A 321 -2.38 -10.76 11.78
N GLY A 322 -1.93 -10.96 13.02
CA GLY A 322 -1.16 -9.99 13.79
C GLY A 322 0.33 -9.93 13.43
N LEU A 323 0.78 -10.71 12.45
CA LEU A 323 2.18 -10.71 12.01
C LEU A 323 2.62 -9.31 11.62
N ASN A 324 3.80 -8.87 12.12
CA ASN A 324 4.35 -7.59 11.67
C ASN A 324 4.66 -7.66 10.17
N ALA A 325 4.30 -6.61 9.43
CA ALA A 325 4.47 -6.57 7.99
C ALA A 325 5.95 -6.71 7.53
N THR A 326 6.93 -6.43 8.41
CA THR A 326 8.35 -6.69 8.14
C THR A 326 8.65 -8.16 7.86
N GLU A 327 7.95 -9.08 8.52
CA GLU A 327 8.15 -10.52 8.35
C GLU A 327 7.87 -10.99 6.92
N LEU A 328 6.97 -10.31 6.21
CA LEU A 328 6.66 -10.58 4.81
C LEU A 328 7.87 -10.30 3.90
N GLY A 329 8.73 -9.37 4.30
CA GLY A 329 9.99 -9.08 3.63
C GLY A 329 11.11 -10.03 4.06
N VAL A 330 11.30 -10.22 5.37
CA VAL A 330 12.34 -11.06 5.96
C VAL A 330 12.30 -12.48 5.38
N HIS A 331 11.11 -13.05 5.21
CA HIS A 331 10.92 -14.40 4.68
C HIS A 331 10.77 -14.47 3.15
N GLN A 332 10.93 -13.34 2.42
CA GLN A 332 10.70 -13.30 0.97
C GLN A 332 11.62 -14.25 0.19
N SER A 333 12.91 -14.28 0.51
CA SER A 333 13.87 -15.15 -0.16
C SER A 333 13.56 -16.63 0.09
N THR A 334 13.21 -17.00 1.31
CA THR A 334 12.78 -18.36 1.66
C THR A 334 11.50 -18.73 0.92
N ALA A 335 10.53 -17.82 0.83
CA ALA A 335 9.27 -18.04 0.10
C ALA A 335 9.52 -18.35 -1.38
N ILE A 336 10.44 -17.63 -2.03
CA ILE A 336 10.82 -17.88 -3.43
C ILE A 336 11.47 -19.27 -3.58
N MET A 337 12.38 -19.64 -2.69
CA MET A 337 13.03 -20.96 -2.71
C MET A 337 12.02 -22.10 -2.50
N VAL A 338 11.04 -21.91 -1.61
CA VAL A 338 9.96 -22.88 -1.37
C VAL A 338 9.11 -23.06 -2.63
N PHE A 339 8.72 -21.98 -3.31
CA PHE A 339 8.00 -22.07 -4.58
C PHE A 339 8.75 -22.84 -5.64
N ASP A 340 10.05 -22.57 -5.79
CA ASP A 340 10.90 -23.23 -6.77
C ASP A 340 10.99 -24.75 -6.51
N ARG A 341 11.27 -25.15 -5.25
CA ARG A 341 11.34 -26.57 -4.86
C ARG A 341 10.00 -27.30 -4.99
N ALA A 342 8.89 -26.62 -4.67
CA ALA A 342 7.55 -27.18 -4.81
C ALA A 342 7.08 -27.27 -6.28
N GLY A 343 7.79 -26.67 -7.23
CA GLY A 343 7.39 -26.61 -8.64
C GLY A 343 6.22 -25.66 -8.91
N TRP A 344 6.01 -24.65 -8.07
CA TRP A 344 5.00 -23.62 -8.28
C TRP A 344 5.52 -22.58 -9.27
N GLN A 345 4.99 -22.59 -10.48
CA GLN A 345 5.40 -21.72 -11.58
C GLN A 345 4.74 -20.34 -11.56
#